data_a390a641822cc982961b7d2910781b10
#
_entry.id   a390a641822cc982961b7d2910781b10
#
_cell.length_a   1.000
_cell.length_b   1.000
_cell.length_c   1.000
_cell.angle_alpha   90.00
_cell.angle_beta   90.00
_cell.angle_gamma   90.00
#
_symmetry.space_group_name_H-M   'P 1'
#
loop_
_entity.id
_entity.type
_entity.pdbx_description
1 polymer ?
#
loop_
_entity_poly.entity_id
_entity_poly.type
_entity_poly.pdbx_seq_one_letter_code
_entity_poly.pdbx_strand_id
1 'polypeptide(L)'
;RPKLAWDKSPLGALGVIVSGVTSGAFRMVGPLYGLAVGLQADRIALFLSAYVVGGAFAQFPIGWLADKFDRRLVLIGISVASILGCIGMVAGAQGNLVTIFLAAGFFGLTTFPIYSISTAHAHDFAEQHERVELSAAQMFLYAVGAIASPVIASTLISTYGPASMFAFIALAHVVLIAFGLYRMRARPAPATRTRYVYTPRTSFLIGRLLRRPRDD
;
A
#
# COMPACT_ATOMS: atom_id res chain seq x y z
N ARG A 1 18.64 10.38 1.02
CA ARG A 1 18.70 10.40 2.51
C ARG A 1 17.38 9.88 3.07
N PRO A 2 17.29 8.61 3.54
CA PRO A 2 16.04 8.06 4.11
C PRO A 2 15.51 8.88 5.29
N LYS A 3 16.41 9.51 6.04
CA LYS A 3 16.10 10.39 7.17
C LYS A 3 15.18 11.55 6.77
N LEU A 4 15.33 12.11 5.55
CA LEU A 4 14.48 13.20 5.08
C LEU A 4 12.99 12.84 5.09
N ALA A 5 12.64 11.61 4.67
CA ALA A 5 11.25 11.15 4.68
C ALA A 5 10.69 11.09 6.11
N TRP A 6 11.52 10.66 7.06
CA TRP A 6 11.14 10.62 8.48
C TRP A 6 11.00 12.02 9.09
N ASP A 7 11.95 12.91 8.80
CA ASP A 7 11.95 14.28 9.34
C ASP A 7 10.74 15.09 8.81
N LYS A 8 10.37 14.91 7.54
CA LYS A 8 9.22 15.63 6.94
C LYS A 8 7.88 15.02 7.37
N SER A 9 7.74 13.71 7.28
CA SER A 9 6.50 13.03 7.64
C SER A 9 6.77 11.59 8.13
N PRO A 10 6.92 11.40 9.45
CA PRO A 10 7.05 10.05 10.00
C PRO A 10 5.87 9.13 9.62
N LEU A 11 4.64 9.67 9.56
CA LEU A 11 3.47 8.91 9.14
C LEU A 11 3.55 8.50 7.67
N GLY A 12 3.97 9.41 6.79
CA GLY A 12 4.19 9.08 5.37
C GLY A 12 5.32 8.07 5.20
N ALA A 13 6.41 8.19 5.96
CA ALA A 13 7.52 7.23 5.94
C ALA A 13 7.07 5.83 6.38
N LEU A 14 6.32 5.72 7.49
CA LEU A 14 5.77 4.43 7.93
C LEU A 14 4.78 3.87 6.91
N GLY A 15 3.91 4.71 6.35
CA GLY A 15 2.93 4.28 5.35
C GLY A 15 3.56 3.69 4.10
N VAL A 16 4.67 4.25 3.59
CA VAL A 16 5.37 3.66 2.43
C VAL A 16 6.08 2.35 2.81
N ILE A 17 6.60 2.21 4.03
CA ILE A 17 7.15 0.93 4.53
C ILE A 17 6.06 -0.14 4.58
N VAL A 18 4.91 0.15 5.18
CA VAL A 18 3.77 -0.78 5.28
C VAL A 18 3.25 -1.16 3.89
N SER A 19 3.20 -0.19 2.96
CA SER A 19 2.87 -0.48 1.57
C SER A 19 3.90 -1.42 0.91
N GLY A 20 5.19 -1.24 1.20
CA GLY A 20 6.26 -2.13 0.77
C GLY A 20 6.09 -3.54 1.34
N VAL A 21 5.87 -3.64 2.65
CA VAL A 21 5.59 -4.92 3.33
C VAL A 21 4.42 -5.65 2.70
N THR A 22 3.29 -4.98 2.51
CA THR A 22 2.09 -5.57 1.93
C THR A 22 2.31 -6.03 0.49
N SER A 23 2.89 -5.16 -0.34
CA SER A 23 3.14 -5.46 -1.75
C SER A 23 4.20 -6.55 -1.94
N GLY A 24 5.28 -6.52 -1.16
CA GLY A 24 6.34 -7.51 -1.23
C GLY A 24 5.85 -8.89 -0.78
N ALA A 25 5.17 -8.97 0.36
CA ALA A 25 4.58 -10.21 0.84
C ALA A 25 3.60 -10.79 -0.19
N PHE A 26 2.59 -10.01 -0.61
CA PHE A 26 1.54 -10.54 -1.48
C PHE A 26 2.04 -10.87 -2.89
N ARG A 27 2.84 -10.01 -3.52
CA ARG A 27 3.27 -10.23 -4.91
C ARG A 27 4.30 -11.35 -5.06
N MET A 28 5.17 -11.54 -4.06
CA MET A 28 6.22 -12.57 -4.10
C MET A 28 5.75 -13.89 -3.48
N VAL A 29 4.95 -13.84 -2.42
CA VAL A 29 4.53 -15.02 -1.66
C VAL A 29 3.04 -15.39 -1.91
N GLY A 30 2.28 -14.50 -2.56
CA GLY A 30 0.89 -14.78 -2.95
C GLY A 30 0.70 -16.05 -3.80
N PRO A 31 1.60 -16.38 -4.76
CA PRO A 31 1.56 -17.67 -5.46
C PRO A 31 1.67 -18.86 -4.51
N LEU A 32 2.57 -18.80 -3.52
CA LEU A 32 2.72 -19.84 -2.50
C LEU A 32 1.46 -19.96 -1.63
N TYR A 33 0.87 -18.83 -1.24
CA TYR A 33 -0.43 -18.81 -0.56
C TYR A 33 -1.51 -19.47 -1.42
N GLY A 34 -1.61 -19.13 -2.70
CA GLY A 34 -2.58 -19.72 -3.63
C GLY A 34 -2.45 -21.24 -3.72
N LEU A 35 -1.23 -21.76 -3.83
CA LEU A 35 -0.97 -23.21 -3.81
C LEU A 35 -1.37 -23.83 -2.47
N ALA A 36 -1.04 -23.18 -1.36
CA ALA A 36 -1.33 -23.70 -0.01
C ALA A 36 -2.83 -23.78 0.29
N VAL A 37 -3.66 -22.93 -0.35
CA VAL A 37 -5.12 -22.98 -0.26
C VAL A 37 -5.78 -23.78 -1.38
N GLY A 38 -5.00 -24.49 -2.21
CA GLY A 38 -5.49 -25.44 -3.21
C GLY A 38 -5.81 -24.85 -4.59
N LEU A 39 -5.34 -23.63 -4.91
CA LEU A 39 -5.49 -23.09 -6.25
C LEU A 39 -4.54 -23.78 -7.24
N GLN A 40 -5.05 -24.11 -8.42
CA GLN A 40 -4.24 -24.59 -9.54
C GLN A 40 -3.44 -23.43 -10.17
N ALA A 41 -2.37 -23.74 -10.89
CA ALA A 41 -1.43 -22.74 -11.42
C ALA A 41 -2.10 -21.68 -12.33
N ASP A 42 -3.06 -22.08 -13.18
CA ASP A 42 -3.86 -21.18 -14.02
C ASP A 42 -4.72 -20.22 -13.19
N ARG A 43 -5.26 -20.68 -12.06
CA ARG A 43 -6.09 -19.89 -11.13
C ARG A 43 -5.27 -18.92 -10.31
N ILE A 44 -4.02 -19.24 -10.01
CA ILE A 44 -3.09 -18.33 -9.31
C ILE A 44 -2.85 -17.05 -10.14
N ALA A 45 -2.66 -17.18 -11.46
CA ALA A 45 -2.52 -16.02 -12.34
C ALA A 45 -3.76 -15.11 -12.29
N LEU A 46 -4.97 -15.68 -12.33
CA LEU A 46 -6.23 -14.92 -12.22
C LEU A 46 -6.39 -14.28 -10.82
N PHE A 47 -6.02 -14.99 -9.78
CA PHE A 47 -6.02 -14.51 -8.40
C PHE A 47 -5.12 -13.27 -8.22
N LEU A 48 -3.89 -13.31 -8.74
CA LEU A 48 -2.99 -12.16 -8.73
C LEU A 48 -3.49 -11.02 -9.62
N SER A 49 -4.11 -11.34 -10.76
CA SER A 49 -4.72 -10.34 -11.64
C SER A 49 -5.90 -9.64 -10.97
N ALA A 50 -6.75 -10.35 -10.25
CA ALA A 50 -7.85 -9.76 -9.48
C ALA A 50 -7.36 -8.71 -8.47
N TYR A 51 -6.26 -9.01 -7.76
CA TYR A 51 -5.59 -8.08 -6.88
C TYR A 51 -5.12 -6.80 -7.60
N VAL A 52 -4.48 -6.95 -8.76
CA VAL A 52 -3.98 -5.80 -9.55
C VAL A 52 -5.14 -4.95 -10.08
N VAL A 53 -6.19 -5.60 -10.61
CA VAL A 53 -7.39 -4.93 -11.11
C VAL A 53 -8.09 -4.15 -10.01
N GLY A 54 -8.30 -4.77 -8.84
CA GLY A 54 -8.85 -4.07 -7.67
C GLY A 54 -8.05 -2.83 -7.29
N GLY A 55 -6.72 -2.94 -7.27
CA GLY A 55 -5.81 -1.83 -7.00
C GLY A 55 -5.87 -0.72 -8.05
N ALA A 56 -6.02 -1.06 -9.32
CA ALA A 56 -6.17 -0.07 -10.39
C ALA A 56 -7.47 0.73 -10.25
N PHE A 57 -8.58 0.06 -9.97
CA PHE A 57 -9.87 0.72 -9.76
C PHE A 57 -9.87 1.66 -8.55
N ALA A 58 -9.09 1.35 -7.52
CA ALA A 58 -9.02 2.17 -6.30
C ALA A 58 -8.43 3.57 -6.52
N GLN A 59 -7.59 3.76 -7.52
CA GLN A 59 -6.82 4.99 -7.68
C GLN A 59 -7.70 6.24 -7.83
N PHE A 60 -8.81 6.15 -8.58
CA PHE A 60 -9.71 7.28 -8.79
C PHE A 60 -10.50 7.65 -7.53
N PRO A 61 -11.30 6.76 -6.90
CA PRO A 61 -12.11 7.12 -5.76
C PRO A 61 -11.27 7.50 -4.54
N ILE A 62 -10.16 6.81 -4.31
CA ILE A 62 -9.30 7.09 -3.17
C ILE A 62 -8.48 8.36 -3.39
N GLY A 63 -8.04 8.66 -4.63
CA GLY A 63 -7.41 9.92 -4.96
C GLY A 63 -8.33 11.11 -4.71
N TRP A 64 -9.58 11.01 -5.15
CA TRP A 64 -10.60 12.02 -4.87
C TRP A 64 -10.86 12.19 -3.36
N LEU A 65 -10.94 11.09 -2.61
CA LEU A 65 -11.08 11.13 -1.15
C LEU A 65 -9.89 11.84 -0.48
N ALA A 66 -8.67 11.54 -0.92
CA ALA A 66 -7.44 12.12 -0.38
C ALA A 66 -7.28 13.62 -0.68
N ASP A 67 -7.90 14.11 -1.76
CA ASP A 67 -7.95 15.54 -2.05
C ASP A 67 -9.04 16.27 -1.25
N LYS A 68 -10.17 15.61 -0.98
CA LYS A 68 -11.32 16.21 -0.29
C LYS A 68 -11.19 16.17 1.24
N PHE A 69 -10.64 15.08 1.79
CA PHE A 69 -10.54 14.85 3.23
C PHE A 69 -9.09 14.92 3.72
N ASP A 70 -8.91 14.93 5.05
CA ASP A 70 -7.58 14.83 5.64
C ASP A 70 -6.94 13.48 5.26
N ARG A 71 -5.78 13.55 4.59
CA ARG A 71 -5.05 12.37 4.11
C ARG A 71 -4.71 11.37 5.22
N ARG A 72 -4.57 11.84 6.46
CA ARG A 72 -4.34 10.98 7.62
C ARG A 72 -5.56 10.13 7.93
N LEU A 73 -6.77 10.72 7.87
CA LEU A 73 -8.02 9.99 8.05
C LEU A 73 -8.26 9.01 6.92
N VAL A 74 -7.98 9.41 5.68
CA VAL A 74 -8.10 8.53 4.51
C VAL A 74 -7.12 7.37 4.64
N LEU A 75 -5.86 7.62 5.05
CA LEU A 75 -4.84 6.59 5.25
C LEU A 75 -5.25 5.59 6.36
N ILE A 76 -5.79 6.08 7.46
CA ILE A 76 -6.33 5.24 8.55
C ILE A 76 -7.51 4.42 8.03
N GLY A 77 -8.46 5.05 7.34
CA GLY A 77 -9.65 4.38 6.80
C GLY A 77 -9.32 3.25 5.84
N ILE A 78 -8.41 3.48 4.89
CA ILE A 78 -7.99 2.42 3.96
C ILE A 78 -7.13 1.35 4.64
N SER A 79 -6.39 1.68 5.70
CA SER A 79 -5.66 0.68 6.49
C SER A 79 -6.62 -0.23 7.25
N VAL A 80 -7.72 0.31 7.82
CA VAL A 80 -8.80 -0.49 8.40
C VAL A 80 -9.43 -1.39 7.33
N ALA A 81 -9.75 -0.83 6.17
CA ALA A 81 -10.29 -1.62 5.06
C ALA A 81 -9.31 -2.70 4.57
N SER A 82 -7.98 -2.45 4.62
CA SER A 82 -6.96 -3.45 4.30
C SER A 82 -6.93 -4.61 5.30
N ILE A 83 -7.16 -4.34 6.60
CA ILE A 83 -7.30 -5.39 7.62
C ILE A 83 -8.54 -6.24 7.32
N LEU A 84 -9.68 -5.61 6.96
CA LEU A 84 -10.87 -6.33 6.52
C LEU A 84 -10.58 -7.15 5.25
N GLY A 85 -9.77 -6.62 4.33
CA GLY A 85 -9.26 -7.35 3.17
C GLY A 85 -8.45 -8.59 3.56
N CYS A 86 -7.58 -8.50 4.57
CA CYS A 86 -6.83 -9.65 5.10
C CYS A 86 -7.77 -10.71 5.67
N ILE A 87 -8.77 -10.31 6.44
CA ILE A 87 -9.80 -11.21 6.97
C ILE A 87 -10.58 -11.87 5.82
N GLY A 88 -10.96 -11.07 4.82
CA GLY A 88 -11.65 -11.55 3.62
C GLY A 88 -10.83 -12.57 2.83
N MET A 89 -9.51 -12.40 2.74
CA MET A 89 -8.61 -13.37 2.11
C MET A 89 -8.60 -14.71 2.83
N VAL A 90 -8.51 -14.68 4.16
CA VAL A 90 -8.53 -15.92 4.98
C VAL A 90 -9.89 -16.61 4.89
N ALA A 91 -10.99 -15.86 4.99
CA ALA A 91 -12.34 -16.39 4.85
C ALA A 91 -12.65 -16.89 3.43
N GLY A 92 -12.22 -16.14 2.40
CA GLY A 92 -12.41 -16.48 1.00
C GLY A 92 -11.72 -17.77 0.57
N ALA A 93 -10.61 -18.12 1.22
CA ALA A 93 -9.91 -19.38 0.98
C ALA A 93 -10.71 -20.64 1.37
N GLN A 94 -11.70 -20.50 2.25
CA GLN A 94 -12.60 -21.59 2.67
C GLN A 94 -13.86 -21.66 1.80
N GLY A 95 -14.05 -20.69 0.90
CA GLY A 95 -15.19 -20.61 -0.01
C GLY A 95 -14.91 -21.23 -1.37
N ASN A 96 -15.57 -20.68 -2.38
CA ASN A 96 -15.36 -21.05 -3.78
C ASN A 96 -14.39 -20.11 -4.50
N LEU A 97 -14.08 -20.39 -5.79
CA LEU A 97 -13.18 -19.57 -6.58
C LEU A 97 -13.62 -18.10 -6.70
N VAL A 98 -14.92 -17.84 -6.74
CA VAL A 98 -15.44 -16.47 -6.84
C VAL A 98 -15.14 -15.68 -5.58
N THR A 99 -15.34 -16.30 -4.41
CA THR A 99 -15.09 -15.63 -3.12
C THR A 99 -13.63 -15.26 -2.94
N ILE A 100 -12.68 -16.13 -3.31
CA ILE A 100 -11.26 -15.84 -3.18
C ILE A 100 -10.81 -14.76 -4.18
N PHE A 101 -11.37 -14.73 -5.40
CA PHE A 101 -11.07 -13.67 -6.38
C PHE A 101 -11.65 -12.32 -5.99
N LEU A 102 -12.87 -12.28 -5.46
CA LEU A 102 -13.46 -11.06 -4.92
C LEU A 102 -12.68 -10.54 -3.71
N ALA A 103 -12.24 -11.43 -2.82
CA ALA A 103 -11.39 -11.09 -1.69
C ALA A 103 -10.05 -10.51 -2.15
N ALA A 104 -9.41 -11.11 -3.17
CA ALA A 104 -8.16 -10.61 -3.74
C ALA A 104 -8.35 -9.23 -4.39
N GLY A 105 -9.43 -9.01 -5.14
CA GLY A 105 -9.79 -7.73 -5.72
C GLY A 105 -10.00 -6.66 -4.66
N PHE A 106 -10.76 -6.96 -3.61
CA PHE A 106 -10.99 -6.05 -2.48
C PHE A 106 -9.68 -5.75 -1.72
N PHE A 107 -8.85 -6.76 -1.48
CA PHE A 107 -7.54 -6.57 -0.87
C PHE A 107 -6.65 -5.64 -1.71
N GLY A 108 -6.64 -5.80 -3.03
CA GLY A 108 -5.95 -4.89 -3.94
C GLY A 108 -6.50 -3.46 -3.89
N LEU A 109 -7.84 -3.33 -3.90
CA LEU A 109 -8.53 -2.04 -3.84
C LEU A 109 -8.13 -1.24 -2.59
N THR A 110 -7.93 -1.89 -1.47
CA THR A 110 -7.61 -1.23 -0.19
C THR A 110 -6.11 -0.98 -0.01
N THR A 111 -5.24 -1.87 -0.50
CA THR A 111 -3.79 -1.80 -0.22
C THR A 111 -2.99 -0.97 -1.22
N PHE A 112 -3.40 -0.93 -2.50
CA PHE A 112 -2.65 -0.17 -3.52
C PHE A 112 -2.55 1.33 -3.25
N PRO A 113 -3.61 2.04 -2.82
CA PRO A 113 -3.55 3.48 -2.63
C PRO A 113 -2.67 3.94 -1.47
N ILE A 114 -2.32 3.04 -0.53
CA ILE A 114 -1.57 3.39 0.69
C ILE A 114 -0.25 4.09 0.35
N TYR A 115 0.49 3.59 -0.65
CA TYR A 115 1.73 4.22 -1.09
C TYR A 115 1.49 5.66 -1.56
N SER A 116 0.55 5.85 -2.47
CA SER A 116 0.26 7.14 -3.09
C SER A 116 -0.23 8.19 -2.07
N ILE A 117 -1.10 7.77 -1.12
CA ILE A 117 -1.59 8.68 -0.07
C ILE A 117 -0.47 9.02 0.91
N SER A 118 0.34 8.03 1.31
CA SER A 118 1.49 8.25 2.20
C SER A 118 2.50 9.20 1.60
N THR A 119 2.78 9.04 0.30
CA THR A 119 3.66 9.92 -0.47
C THR A 119 3.07 11.32 -0.57
N ALA A 120 1.80 11.44 -0.96
CA ALA A 120 1.13 12.73 -1.05
C ALA A 120 1.10 13.47 0.31
N HIS A 121 0.83 12.73 1.41
CA HIS A 121 0.88 13.31 2.76
C HIS A 121 2.27 13.81 3.14
N ALA A 122 3.33 13.11 2.78
CA ALA A 122 4.69 13.57 3.07
C ALA A 122 5.05 14.81 2.24
N HIS A 123 4.61 14.87 0.98
CA HIS A 123 4.84 16.03 0.11
C HIS A 123 4.11 17.30 0.55
N ASP A 124 3.05 17.20 1.38
CA ASP A 124 2.41 18.36 2.00
C ASP A 124 3.33 19.13 2.96
N PHE A 125 4.41 18.49 3.43
CA PHE A 125 5.39 19.07 4.35
C PHE A 125 6.76 19.36 3.68
N ALA A 126 6.89 19.11 2.38
CA ALA A 126 8.14 19.27 1.64
C ALA A 126 8.14 20.55 0.80
N GLU A 127 9.26 21.28 0.82
CA GLU A 127 9.50 22.38 -0.09
C GLU A 127 9.74 21.88 -1.52
N GLN A 128 9.56 22.77 -2.51
CA GLN A 128 9.62 22.36 -3.91
C GLN A 128 10.97 21.74 -4.31
N HIS A 129 12.06 22.25 -3.77
CA HIS A 129 13.41 21.74 -4.04
C HIS A 129 13.72 20.39 -3.40
N GLU A 130 12.98 20.01 -2.31
CA GLU A 130 13.16 18.76 -1.59
C GLU A 130 12.36 17.59 -2.18
N ARG A 131 11.39 17.87 -3.05
CA ARG A 131 10.41 16.86 -3.51
C ARG A 131 11.04 15.66 -4.21
N VAL A 132 12.09 15.89 -4.99
CA VAL A 132 12.78 14.80 -5.70
C VAL A 132 13.52 13.91 -4.70
N GLU A 133 14.26 14.51 -3.77
CA GLU A 133 14.99 13.77 -2.73
C GLU A 133 14.03 13.03 -1.81
N LEU A 134 12.90 13.65 -1.42
CA LEU A 134 11.87 13.02 -0.62
C LEU A 134 11.25 11.81 -1.33
N SER A 135 10.93 11.93 -2.62
CA SER A 135 10.41 10.80 -3.40
C SER A 135 11.40 9.64 -3.46
N ALA A 136 12.69 9.92 -3.64
CA ALA A 136 13.73 8.91 -3.62
C ALA A 136 13.87 8.25 -2.24
N ALA A 137 13.79 9.03 -1.15
CA ALA A 137 13.81 8.52 0.22
C ALA A 137 12.61 7.61 0.51
N GLN A 138 11.41 7.98 0.06
CA GLN A 138 10.21 7.19 0.22
C GLN A 138 10.25 5.88 -0.59
N MET A 139 10.76 5.93 -1.82
CA MET A 139 10.96 4.73 -2.63
C MET A 139 11.95 3.77 -1.97
N PHE A 140 13.02 4.29 -1.37
CA PHE A 140 13.97 3.49 -0.61
C PHE A 140 13.29 2.80 0.60
N LEU A 141 12.52 3.53 1.40
CA LEU A 141 11.79 2.96 2.54
C LEU A 141 10.76 1.91 2.12
N TYR A 142 10.04 2.16 1.00
CA TYR A 142 9.18 1.15 0.39
C TYR A 142 9.96 -0.12 0.03
N ALA A 143 11.13 0.03 -0.61
CA ALA A 143 11.96 -1.10 -1.02
C ALA A 143 12.45 -1.92 0.19
N VAL A 144 12.80 -1.28 1.30
CA VAL A 144 13.17 -1.97 2.55
C VAL A 144 12.03 -2.90 3.01
N GLY A 145 10.79 -2.38 3.06
CA GLY A 145 9.62 -3.21 3.40
C GLY A 145 9.38 -4.33 2.39
N ALA A 146 9.49 -4.02 1.08
CA ALA A 146 9.23 -4.98 0.02
C ALA A 146 10.28 -6.10 -0.07
N ILE A 147 11.52 -5.84 0.32
CA ILE A 147 12.61 -6.84 0.33
C ILE A 147 12.52 -7.73 1.57
N ALA A 148 12.22 -7.14 2.75
CA ALA A 148 12.17 -7.90 4.00
C ALA A 148 10.93 -8.80 4.09
N SER A 149 9.79 -8.33 3.60
CA SER A 149 8.50 -8.99 3.82
C SER A 149 8.35 -10.38 3.18
N PRO A 150 8.88 -10.70 1.99
CA PRO A 150 8.75 -12.05 1.43
C PRO A 150 9.43 -13.11 2.29
N VAL A 151 10.59 -12.80 2.87
CA VAL A 151 11.32 -13.73 3.75
C VAL A 151 10.49 -14.02 5.00
N ILE A 152 9.95 -12.98 5.63
CA ILE A 152 9.12 -13.10 6.82
C ILE A 152 7.83 -13.88 6.47
N ALA A 153 7.13 -13.49 5.41
CA ALA A 153 5.87 -14.07 5.00
C ALA A 153 6.01 -15.56 4.62
N SER A 154 7.06 -15.94 3.88
CA SER A 154 7.30 -17.33 3.50
C SER A 154 7.60 -18.20 4.72
N THR A 155 8.40 -17.71 5.66
CA THR A 155 8.69 -18.40 6.92
C THR A 155 7.43 -18.57 7.75
N LEU A 156 6.57 -17.56 7.84
CA LEU A 156 5.31 -17.63 8.57
C LEU A 156 4.36 -18.64 7.94
N ILE A 157 4.21 -18.67 6.62
CA ILE A 157 3.37 -19.65 5.92
C ILE A 157 3.86 -21.08 6.20
N SER A 158 5.17 -21.32 6.11
CA SER A 158 5.73 -22.66 6.33
C SER A 158 5.60 -23.15 7.76
N THR A 159 5.57 -22.23 8.74
CA THR A 159 5.54 -22.55 10.17
C THR A 159 4.11 -22.60 10.73
N TYR A 160 3.28 -21.64 10.34
CA TYR A 160 1.95 -21.41 10.93
C TYR A 160 0.79 -21.55 9.93
N GLY A 161 1.09 -21.86 8.68
CA GLY A 161 0.09 -22.02 7.62
C GLY A 161 -0.25 -20.72 6.88
N PRO A 162 -1.05 -20.84 5.79
CA PRO A 162 -1.25 -19.75 4.82
C PRO A 162 -1.89 -18.48 5.41
N ALA A 163 -2.76 -18.59 6.39
CA ALA A 163 -3.41 -17.45 7.03
C ALA A 163 -2.43 -16.50 7.75
N SER A 164 -1.25 -16.99 8.16
CA SER A 164 -0.25 -16.23 8.90
C SER A 164 0.34 -15.06 8.09
N MET A 165 0.40 -15.17 6.78
CA MET A 165 0.83 -14.08 5.91
C MET A 165 -0.12 -12.87 6.03
N PHE A 166 -1.44 -13.11 6.04
CA PHE A 166 -2.41 -12.03 6.18
C PHE A 166 -2.48 -11.50 7.61
N ALA A 167 -2.21 -12.32 8.63
CA ALA A 167 -2.03 -11.84 10.00
C ALA A 167 -0.83 -10.89 10.12
N PHE A 168 0.28 -11.21 9.48
CA PHE A 168 1.47 -10.35 9.41
C PHE A 168 1.18 -9.01 8.71
N ILE A 169 0.51 -9.05 7.55
CA ILE A 169 0.11 -7.84 6.83
C ILE A 169 -0.87 -7.01 7.67
N ALA A 170 -1.87 -7.64 8.28
CA ALA A 170 -2.83 -6.96 9.15
C ALA A 170 -2.13 -6.27 10.34
N LEU A 171 -1.15 -6.94 10.95
CA LEU A 171 -0.35 -6.34 12.03
C LEU A 171 0.38 -5.07 11.58
N ALA A 172 0.98 -5.07 10.38
CA ALA A 172 1.62 -3.89 9.81
C ALA A 172 0.63 -2.72 9.66
N HIS A 173 -0.61 -3.01 9.22
CA HIS A 173 -1.67 -2.00 9.13
C HIS A 173 -2.16 -1.53 10.51
N VAL A 174 -2.25 -2.40 11.50
CA VAL A 174 -2.57 -2.02 12.90
C VAL A 174 -1.53 -1.03 13.44
N VAL A 175 -0.23 -1.31 13.20
CA VAL A 175 0.86 -0.39 13.58
C VAL A 175 0.71 0.96 12.88
N LEU A 176 0.38 0.97 11.58
CA LEU A 176 0.15 2.21 10.82
C LEU A 176 -1.03 3.01 11.37
N ILE A 177 -2.14 2.35 11.70
CA ILE A 177 -3.33 2.98 12.29
C ILE A 177 -2.98 3.59 13.65
N ALA A 178 -2.38 2.82 14.54
CA ALA A 178 -2.02 3.27 15.88
C ALA A 178 -1.07 4.49 15.83
N PHE A 179 -0.06 4.41 14.97
CA PHE A 179 0.87 5.52 14.76
C PHE A 179 0.18 6.73 14.12
N GLY A 180 -0.71 6.53 13.16
CA GLY A 180 -1.51 7.58 12.54
C GLY A 180 -2.36 8.35 13.55
N LEU A 181 -3.08 7.63 14.41
CA LEU A 181 -3.89 8.22 15.49
C LEU A 181 -3.02 9.01 16.48
N TYR A 182 -1.87 8.44 16.87
CA TYR A 182 -0.90 9.15 17.72
C TYR A 182 -0.42 10.45 17.07
N ARG A 183 -0.03 10.40 15.79
CA ARG A 183 0.48 11.58 15.06
C ARG A 183 -0.59 12.65 14.82
N MET A 184 -1.85 12.28 14.68
CA MET A 184 -2.94 13.24 14.56
C MET A 184 -3.10 14.10 15.83
N ARG A 185 -2.80 13.53 17.00
CA ARG A 185 -2.81 14.27 18.28
C ARG A 185 -1.58 15.16 18.43
N ALA A 186 -0.44 14.74 17.87
CA ALA A 186 0.85 15.43 18.06
C ALA A 186 1.09 16.57 17.06
N ARG A 187 0.45 16.59 15.90
CA ARG A 187 0.67 17.61 14.85
C ARG A 187 -0.63 17.95 14.14
N PRO A 188 -1.00 19.25 14.01
CA PRO A 188 -2.17 19.65 13.24
C PRO A 188 -2.00 19.33 11.74
N ALA A 189 -3.13 19.30 11.01
CA ALA A 189 -3.09 19.13 9.55
C ALA A 189 -2.43 20.35 8.89
N PRO A 190 -1.71 20.17 7.76
CA PRO A 190 -1.14 21.29 7.01
C PRO A 190 -2.26 22.20 6.50
N ALA A 191 -2.04 23.53 6.55
CA ALA A 191 -2.98 24.53 6.09
C ALA A 191 -3.21 24.49 4.57
N THR A 192 -2.15 24.16 3.82
CA THR A 192 -2.17 24.00 2.37
C THR A 192 -1.82 22.55 2.00
N ARG A 193 -2.55 21.96 1.05
CA ARG A 193 -2.33 20.58 0.61
C ARG A 193 -1.94 20.55 -0.85
N THR A 194 -1.00 19.68 -1.21
CA THR A 194 -0.68 19.39 -2.61
C THR A 194 -1.78 18.54 -3.23
N ARG A 195 -2.04 18.71 -4.55
CA ARG A 195 -2.98 17.84 -5.26
C ARG A 195 -2.47 16.42 -5.29
N TYR A 196 -3.36 15.44 -5.09
CA TYR A 196 -3.03 14.03 -5.21
C TYR A 196 -2.55 13.71 -6.64
N VAL A 197 -1.40 13.06 -6.74
CA VAL A 197 -0.87 12.55 -8.00
C VAL A 197 -0.59 11.07 -7.83
N TYR A 198 -1.19 10.26 -8.71
CA TYR A 198 -0.88 8.84 -8.75
C TYR A 198 0.59 8.65 -9.14
N THR A 199 1.33 7.97 -8.28
CA THR A 199 2.73 7.65 -8.55
C THR A 199 2.84 6.16 -8.89
N PRO A 200 3.04 5.80 -10.18
CA PRO A 200 3.21 4.41 -10.56
C PRO A 200 4.52 3.85 -10.00
N ARG A 201 4.44 2.70 -9.36
CA ARG A 201 5.58 2.04 -8.70
C ARG A 201 6.57 1.39 -9.68
N THR A 202 6.21 1.28 -10.96
CA THR A 202 6.88 0.37 -11.90
C THR A 202 7.51 1.03 -13.12
N SER A 203 7.44 2.35 -13.32
CA SER A 203 8.03 2.97 -14.52
C SER A 203 8.35 4.45 -14.37
N PHE A 204 9.65 4.76 -14.34
CA PHE A 204 10.17 6.13 -14.51
C PHE A 204 9.89 6.71 -15.91
N LEU A 205 9.67 5.88 -16.94
CA LEU A 205 9.42 6.30 -18.31
C LEU A 205 8.04 6.94 -18.49
N ILE A 206 7.01 6.40 -17.85
CA ILE A 206 5.63 6.91 -17.97
C ILE A 206 5.51 8.32 -17.34
N GLY A 207 6.19 8.56 -16.22
CA GLY A 207 6.21 9.87 -15.59
C GLY A 207 6.86 10.97 -16.46
N ARG A 208 7.79 10.58 -17.33
CA ARG A 208 8.45 11.51 -18.30
C ARG A 208 7.55 11.80 -19.49
N LEU A 209 6.78 10.85 -19.98
CA LEU A 209 5.84 11.00 -21.10
C LEU A 209 4.60 11.83 -20.74
N LEU A 210 4.19 11.82 -19.47
CA LEU A 210 3.05 12.60 -18.98
C LEU A 210 3.40 14.06 -18.62
N ARG A 211 4.68 14.43 -18.60
CA ARG A 211 5.12 15.83 -18.51
C ARG A 211 5.05 16.47 -19.91
N ARG A 212 3.86 16.85 -20.35
CA ARG A 212 3.74 17.85 -21.40
C ARG A 212 4.23 19.19 -20.83
N PRO A 213 5.12 19.94 -21.55
CA PRO A 213 5.36 21.33 -21.24
C PRO A 213 3.99 22.05 -21.31
N ARG A 214 3.64 22.85 -20.32
CA ARG A 214 2.65 23.89 -20.51
C ARG A 214 3.37 24.95 -21.32
N ASP A 215 2.99 25.05 -22.56
CA ASP A 215 3.25 26.28 -23.33
C ASP A 215 2.43 27.37 -22.64
N ASP A 216 3.14 28.40 -22.19
CA ASP A 216 2.61 29.61 -21.59
C ASP A 216 1.80 30.45 -22.61
#